data_140c96c6815401b80f53636e4dd98b28
#
_entry.id   140c96c6815401b80f53636e4dd98b28
#
_cell.length_a   1.000
_cell.length_b   1.000
_cell.length_c   1.000
_cell.angle_alpha   90.00
_cell.angle_beta   90.00
_cell.angle_gamma   90.00
#
_symmetry.space_group_name_H-M   'P 1'
#
loop_
_entity.id
_entity.type
_entity.pdbx_description
1 polymer ?
#
loop_
_entity_poly.entity_id
_entity_poly.type
_entity_poly.pdbx_seq_one_letter_code
_entity_poly.pdbx_strand_id
1 'polypeptide(L)'
;LNWPDTAPALAWLTAQSVPPAEAVALLRAAGGRAHDALAFFNDGLKAKDWAALPKLLLRGEAGWLVDAAPAKVLSVLQKLCHDMQALACGAKPRYFETADLPKPSGLTTLTQWSRELMDSARTVDHPFNPGLLLQAWLSRAQRALNAA
;
A
#
# COMPACT_ATOMS: atom_id res chain seq x y z
N LEU A 1 1.66 18.82 13.32
CA LEU A 1 0.57 18.90 12.35
C LEU A 1 -0.46 17.81 12.67
N ASN A 2 -1.63 18.23 13.12
CA ASN A 2 -2.74 17.31 13.29
C ASN A 2 -3.24 16.89 11.90
N TRP A 3 -3.51 15.60 11.75
CA TRP A 3 -4.14 15.09 10.55
C TRP A 3 -5.52 15.74 10.36
N PRO A 4 -5.95 15.98 9.11
CA PRO A 4 -7.31 16.44 8.86
C PRO A 4 -8.31 15.50 9.51
N ASP A 5 -9.38 16.06 10.04
CA ASP A 5 -10.49 15.27 10.57
C ASP A 5 -11.03 14.36 9.46
N THR A 6 -11.13 13.07 9.74
CA THR A 6 -11.60 12.07 8.77
C THR A 6 -13.13 12.03 8.67
N ALA A 7 -13.86 12.60 9.64
CA ALA A 7 -15.32 12.54 9.69
C ALA A 7 -16.00 13.13 8.45
N PRO A 8 -15.61 14.33 7.92
CA PRO A 8 -16.18 14.84 6.69
C PRO A 8 -15.95 13.95 5.47
N ALA A 9 -14.73 13.37 5.36
CA ALA A 9 -14.39 12.47 4.26
C ALA A 9 -15.21 11.18 4.31
N LEU A 10 -15.38 10.60 5.50
CA LEU A 10 -16.21 9.41 5.70
C LEU A 10 -17.67 9.67 5.37
N ALA A 11 -18.21 10.81 5.82
CA ALA A 11 -19.58 11.21 5.51
C ALA A 11 -19.78 11.37 3.99
N TRP A 12 -18.84 11.99 3.30
CA TRP A 12 -18.90 12.15 1.86
C TRP A 12 -18.85 10.79 1.13
N LEU A 13 -17.98 9.88 1.55
CA LEU A 13 -17.90 8.53 0.96
C LEU A 13 -19.19 7.75 1.18
N THR A 14 -19.80 7.85 2.36
CA THR A 14 -21.10 7.23 2.64
C THR A 14 -22.19 7.79 1.72
N ALA A 15 -22.18 9.09 1.47
CA ALA A 15 -23.09 9.74 0.51
C ALA A 15 -22.85 9.25 -0.94
N GLN A 16 -21.66 8.78 -1.27
CA GLN A 16 -21.32 8.15 -2.55
C GLN A 16 -21.63 6.65 -2.59
N SER A 17 -22.39 6.14 -1.64
CA SER A 17 -22.80 4.73 -1.53
C SER A 17 -21.66 3.76 -1.19
N VAL A 18 -20.57 4.24 -0.61
CA VAL A 18 -19.51 3.37 -0.08
C VAL A 18 -19.93 2.88 1.29
N PRO A 19 -19.99 1.54 1.53
CA PRO A 19 -20.34 1.02 2.85
C PRO A 19 -19.39 1.55 3.93
N PRO A 20 -19.86 1.86 5.15
CA PRO A 20 -19.03 2.47 6.20
C PRO A 20 -17.76 1.68 6.53
N ALA A 21 -17.83 0.36 6.59
CA ALA A 21 -16.68 -0.50 6.86
C ALA A 21 -15.62 -0.40 5.75
N GLU A 22 -16.05 -0.36 4.49
CA GLU A 22 -15.15 -0.16 3.34
C GLU A 22 -14.59 1.26 3.31
N ALA A 23 -15.40 2.26 3.63
CA ALA A 23 -15.00 3.66 3.62
C ALA A 23 -13.82 3.92 4.57
N VAL A 24 -13.85 3.40 5.77
CA VAL A 24 -12.77 3.56 6.76
C VAL A 24 -11.45 2.99 6.23
N ALA A 25 -11.48 1.74 5.75
CA ALA A 25 -10.28 1.07 5.27
C ALA A 25 -9.72 1.72 4.00
N LEU A 26 -10.57 2.05 3.03
CA LEU A 26 -10.15 2.63 1.77
C LEU A 26 -9.68 4.07 1.91
N LEU A 27 -10.29 4.85 2.82
CA LEU A 27 -9.81 6.19 3.13
C LEU A 27 -8.40 6.15 3.70
N ARG A 28 -8.13 5.21 4.58
CA ARG A 28 -6.80 4.98 5.14
C ARG A 28 -5.81 4.58 4.03
N ALA A 29 -6.18 3.63 3.17
CA ALA A 29 -5.39 3.20 2.02
C ALA A 29 -5.06 4.36 1.07
N ALA A 30 -5.97 5.31 0.95
CA ALA A 30 -5.81 6.51 0.13
C ALA A 30 -5.06 7.65 0.84
N GLY A 31 -4.60 7.43 2.08
CA GLY A 31 -3.89 8.46 2.85
C GLY A 31 -4.77 9.65 3.24
N GLY A 32 -6.06 9.42 3.44
CA GLY A 32 -7.04 10.44 3.83
C GLY A 32 -7.69 11.18 2.67
N ARG A 33 -7.38 10.83 1.43
CA ARG A 33 -7.94 11.49 0.24
C ARG A 33 -9.22 10.78 -0.21
N ALA A 34 -10.37 11.43 0.00
CA ALA A 34 -11.68 10.82 -0.23
C ALA A 34 -11.92 10.44 -1.70
N HIS A 35 -11.49 11.26 -2.64
CA HIS A 35 -11.64 10.96 -4.07
C HIS A 35 -10.84 9.71 -4.49
N ASP A 36 -9.63 9.54 -3.96
CA ASP A 36 -8.82 8.36 -4.22
C ASP A 36 -9.45 7.10 -3.58
N ALA A 37 -10.02 7.24 -2.39
CA ALA A 37 -10.75 6.15 -1.73
C ALA A 37 -11.96 5.71 -2.56
N LEU A 38 -12.71 6.65 -3.11
CA LEU A 38 -13.83 6.36 -4.00
C LEU A 38 -13.36 5.64 -5.28
N ALA A 39 -12.25 6.08 -5.85
CA ALA A 39 -11.66 5.43 -7.02
C ALA A 39 -11.28 3.97 -6.70
N PHE A 40 -10.66 3.71 -5.57
CA PHE A 40 -10.35 2.35 -5.11
C PHE A 40 -11.61 1.49 -4.99
N PHE A 41 -12.67 2.03 -4.41
CA PHE A 41 -13.94 1.33 -4.28
C PHE A 41 -14.55 1.00 -5.65
N ASN A 42 -14.56 1.97 -6.56
CA ASN A 42 -15.10 1.79 -7.92
C ASN A 42 -14.28 0.80 -8.75
N ASP A 43 -12.97 0.69 -8.49
CA ASP A 43 -12.10 -0.30 -9.11
C ASP A 43 -12.27 -1.71 -8.52
N GLY A 44 -13.11 -1.87 -7.50
CA GLY A 44 -13.43 -3.15 -6.89
C GLY A 44 -12.53 -3.57 -5.73
N LEU A 45 -11.65 -2.68 -5.25
CA LEU A 45 -10.82 -2.98 -4.09
C LEU A 45 -11.68 -3.09 -2.83
N LYS A 46 -11.50 -4.18 -2.10
CA LYS A 46 -12.19 -4.43 -0.82
C LYS A 46 -11.24 -4.20 0.35
N ALA A 47 -11.82 -3.82 1.50
CA ALA A 47 -11.07 -3.67 2.74
C ALA A 47 -10.26 -4.93 3.10
N LYS A 48 -10.86 -6.12 2.92
CA LYS A 48 -10.20 -7.40 3.19
C LYS A 48 -8.98 -7.65 2.29
N ASP A 49 -9.06 -7.23 1.03
CA ASP A 49 -7.98 -7.42 0.06
C ASP A 49 -6.80 -6.50 0.40
N TRP A 50 -7.09 -5.27 0.80
CA TRP A 50 -6.07 -4.35 1.29
C TRP A 50 -5.39 -4.87 2.55
N ALA A 51 -6.17 -5.30 3.54
CA ALA A 51 -5.65 -5.83 4.80
C ALA A 51 -4.79 -7.09 4.64
N ALA A 52 -5.12 -7.95 3.68
CA ALA A 52 -4.38 -9.19 3.43
C ALA A 52 -3.05 -8.99 2.70
N LEU A 53 -2.89 -7.87 2.00
CA LEU A 53 -1.77 -7.66 1.08
C LEU A 53 -0.39 -7.76 1.73
N PRO A 54 -0.10 -7.15 2.90
CA PRO A 54 1.24 -7.26 3.49
C PRO A 54 1.68 -8.71 3.74
N LYS A 55 0.78 -9.55 4.22
CA LYS A 55 1.08 -10.96 4.49
C LYS A 55 1.23 -11.78 3.20
N LEU A 56 0.47 -11.44 2.16
CA LEU A 56 0.64 -12.07 0.84
C LEU A 56 2.02 -11.74 0.26
N LEU A 57 2.42 -10.48 0.29
CA LEU A 57 3.73 -10.04 -0.19
C LEU A 57 4.89 -10.69 0.58
N LEU A 58 4.72 -10.88 1.89
CA LEU A 58 5.69 -11.58 2.72
C LEU A 58 5.95 -13.01 2.22
N ARG A 59 4.92 -13.65 1.64
CA ARG A 59 4.99 -14.99 1.04
C ARG A 59 5.35 -14.98 -0.45
N GLY A 60 5.57 -13.81 -1.03
CA GLY A 60 5.86 -13.67 -2.45
C GLY A 60 4.64 -13.75 -3.36
N GLU A 61 3.44 -13.57 -2.81
CA GLU A 61 2.18 -13.62 -3.55
C GLU A 61 1.71 -12.20 -3.88
N ALA A 62 1.19 -12.02 -5.11
CA ALA A 62 0.75 -10.70 -5.59
C ALA A 62 -0.63 -10.31 -5.10
N GLY A 63 -1.50 -11.27 -4.78
CA GLY A 63 -2.89 -10.98 -4.48
C GLY A 63 -3.56 -10.21 -5.62
N TRP A 64 -4.31 -9.18 -5.29
CA TRP A 64 -5.00 -8.35 -6.27
C TRP A 64 -4.07 -7.48 -7.14
N LEU A 65 -2.78 -7.34 -6.77
CA LEU A 65 -1.82 -6.55 -7.54
C LEU A 65 -1.52 -7.15 -8.92
N VAL A 66 -1.81 -8.43 -9.14
CA VAL A 66 -1.55 -9.10 -10.42
C VAL A 66 -2.25 -8.41 -11.60
N ASP A 67 -3.42 -7.85 -11.35
CA ASP A 67 -4.23 -7.16 -12.35
C ASP A 67 -4.07 -5.63 -12.32
N ALA A 68 -3.25 -5.11 -11.43
CA ALA A 68 -3.07 -3.67 -11.29
C ALA A 68 -2.03 -3.13 -12.28
N ALA A 69 -2.22 -1.88 -12.71
CA ALA A 69 -1.23 -1.18 -13.53
C ALA A 69 0.09 -1.00 -12.77
N PRO A 70 1.24 -1.00 -13.45
CA PRO A 70 2.55 -0.88 -12.80
C PRO A 70 2.67 0.33 -11.88
N ALA A 71 2.17 1.48 -12.28
CA ALA A 71 2.20 2.69 -11.44
C ALA A 71 1.42 2.52 -10.14
N LYS A 72 0.29 1.80 -10.19
CA LYS A 72 -0.52 1.49 -9.00
C LYS A 72 0.19 0.51 -8.09
N VAL A 73 0.79 -0.55 -8.64
CA VAL A 73 1.60 -1.51 -7.87
C VAL A 73 2.70 -0.78 -7.12
N LEU A 74 3.44 0.08 -7.81
CA LEU A 74 4.53 0.84 -7.22
C LEU A 74 4.04 1.76 -6.09
N SER A 75 2.93 2.46 -6.29
CA SER A 75 2.32 3.31 -5.27
C SER A 75 1.96 2.51 -4.01
N VAL A 76 1.39 1.33 -4.16
CA VAL A 76 1.02 0.46 -3.04
C VAL A 76 2.27 -0.03 -2.30
N LEU A 77 3.31 -0.44 -3.01
CA LEU A 77 4.57 -0.87 -2.39
C LEU A 77 5.25 0.26 -1.64
N GLN A 78 5.19 1.49 -2.16
CA GLN A 78 5.70 2.68 -1.48
C GLN A 78 4.95 2.96 -0.17
N LYS A 79 3.62 2.80 -0.17
CA LYS A 79 2.80 2.93 1.03
C LYS A 79 3.14 1.88 2.09
N LEU A 80 3.31 0.63 1.66
CA LEU A 80 3.72 -0.45 2.56
C LEU A 80 5.12 -0.20 3.14
N CYS A 81 6.07 0.18 2.30
CA CYS A 81 7.43 0.51 2.75
C CYS A 81 7.43 1.65 3.77
N HIS A 82 6.65 2.70 3.52
CA HIS A 82 6.48 3.81 4.45
C HIS A 82 6.00 3.32 5.83
N ASP A 83 4.98 2.48 5.86
CA ASP A 83 4.41 1.98 7.11
C ASP A 83 5.37 1.03 7.84
N MET A 84 6.12 0.21 7.11
CA MET A 84 7.15 -0.64 7.71
C MET A 84 8.28 0.18 8.31
N GLN A 85 8.70 1.27 7.67
CA GLN A 85 9.67 2.21 8.23
C GLN A 85 9.12 2.90 9.48
N ALA A 86 7.85 3.31 9.45
CA ALA A 86 7.20 3.91 10.61
C ALA A 86 7.21 2.96 11.81
N LEU A 87 6.84 1.69 11.61
CA LEU A 87 6.90 0.68 12.68
C LEU A 87 8.32 0.46 13.19
N ALA A 88 9.31 0.41 12.31
CA ALA A 88 10.71 0.24 12.69
C ALA A 88 11.22 1.40 13.55
N CYS A 89 10.63 2.58 13.39
CA CYS A 89 10.94 3.79 14.20
C CYS A 89 10.03 3.94 15.42
N GLY A 90 9.14 2.99 15.69
CA GLY A 90 8.20 3.06 16.82
C GLY A 90 7.01 4.00 16.57
N ALA A 91 6.77 4.41 15.34
CA ALA A 91 5.64 5.26 14.96
C ALA A 91 4.45 4.42 14.47
N LYS A 92 3.28 5.06 14.39
CA LYS A 92 2.06 4.41 13.88
C LYS A 92 2.06 4.37 12.36
N PRO A 93 1.62 3.26 11.75
CA PRO A 93 1.45 3.20 10.30
C PRO A 93 0.31 4.11 9.85
N ARG A 94 0.39 4.57 8.61
CA ARG A 94 -0.57 5.51 8.02
C ARG A 94 -1.61 4.82 7.14
N TYR A 95 -1.19 3.85 6.33
CA TYR A 95 -2.02 3.27 5.26
C TYR A 95 -2.62 1.92 5.62
N PHE A 96 -1.95 1.17 6.48
CA PHE A 96 -2.37 -0.16 6.94
C PHE A 96 -2.63 -0.16 8.44
N GLU A 97 -3.48 -1.08 8.90
CA GLU A 97 -3.61 -1.34 10.33
C GLU A 97 -2.35 -2.06 10.84
N THR A 98 -1.91 -1.73 12.04
CA THR A 98 -0.73 -2.36 12.65
C THR A 98 -0.87 -3.89 12.71
N ALA A 99 -2.07 -4.39 13.00
CA ALA A 99 -2.34 -5.83 13.08
C ALA A 99 -2.17 -6.56 11.74
N ASP A 100 -2.28 -5.86 10.62
CA ASP A 100 -2.15 -6.43 9.28
C ASP A 100 -0.71 -6.46 8.78
N LEU A 101 0.18 -5.74 9.44
CA LEU A 101 1.58 -5.63 9.05
C LEU A 101 2.42 -6.72 9.71
N PRO A 102 3.42 -7.26 8.99
CA PRO A 102 4.40 -8.16 9.60
C PRO A 102 5.32 -7.40 10.57
N LYS A 103 6.08 -8.15 11.35
CA LYS A 103 7.14 -7.55 12.17
C LYS A 103 8.13 -6.81 11.28
N PRO A 104 8.49 -5.55 11.59
CA PRO A 104 9.40 -4.80 10.74
C PRO A 104 10.79 -5.41 10.71
N SER A 105 11.39 -5.41 9.53
CA SER A 105 12.80 -5.70 9.32
C SER A 105 13.67 -4.51 9.73
N GLY A 106 15.00 -4.63 9.58
CA GLY A 106 15.92 -3.54 9.92
C GLY A 106 15.67 -2.27 9.11
N LEU A 107 15.82 -1.11 9.74
CA LEU A 107 15.59 0.19 9.09
C LEU A 107 16.49 0.39 7.86
N THR A 108 17.72 -0.09 7.91
CA THR A 108 18.66 -0.01 6.77
C THR A 108 18.09 -0.73 5.53
N THR A 109 17.58 -1.95 5.70
CA THR A 109 16.96 -2.71 4.61
C THR A 109 15.73 -1.99 4.05
N LEU A 110 14.89 -1.47 4.93
CA LEU A 110 13.67 -0.74 4.53
C LEU A 110 14.03 0.57 3.81
N THR A 111 15.04 1.28 4.26
CA THR A 111 15.51 2.50 3.60
C THR A 111 16.06 2.21 2.20
N GLN A 112 16.81 1.13 2.05
CA GLN A 112 17.30 0.69 0.74
C GLN A 112 16.14 0.34 -0.18
N TRP A 113 15.17 -0.41 0.30
CA TRP A 113 13.96 -0.74 -0.46
C TRP A 113 13.21 0.53 -0.89
N SER A 114 13.05 1.50 0.01
CA SER A 114 12.45 2.81 -0.32
C SER A 114 13.15 3.50 -1.48
N ARG A 115 14.48 3.52 -1.48
CA ARG A 115 15.27 4.11 -2.58
C ARG A 115 15.05 3.38 -3.90
N GLU A 116 15.03 2.06 -3.87
CA GLU A 116 14.79 1.24 -5.07
C GLU A 116 13.40 1.47 -5.64
N LEU A 117 12.38 1.64 -4.79
CA LEU A 117 11.03 2.00 -5.21
C LEU A 117 10.99 3.40 -5.84
N MET A 118 11.70 4.36 -5.28
CA MET A 118 11.81 5.70 -5.86
C MET A 118 12.51 5.69 -7.22
N ASP A 119 13.56 4.90 -7.38
CA ASP A 119 14.25 4.76 -8.65
C ASP A 119 13.35 4.09 -9.69
N SER A 120 12.58 3.09 -9.30
CA SER A 120 11.59 2.44 -10.16
C SER A 120 10.50 3.42 -10.62
N ALA A 121 10.13 4.39 -9.79
CA ALA A 121 9.13 5.40 -10.13
C ALA A 121 9.56 6.28 -11.31
N ARG A 122 10.86 6.49 -11.50
CA ARG A 122 11.40 7.29 -12.61
C ARG A 122 11.24 6.60 -13.97
N THR A 123 11.13 5.28 -13.98
CA THR A 123 11.12 4.48 -15.20
C THR A 123 9.83 3.68 -15.40
N VAL A 124 8.84 3.88 -14.54
CA VAL A 124 7.60 3.08 -14.55
C VAL A 124 6.80 3.22 -15.86
N ASP A 125 6.91 4.36 -16.53
CA ASP A 125 6.21 4.64 -17.79
C ASP A 125 6.96 4.15 -19.03
N HIS A 126 8.17 3.58 -18.88
CA HIS A 126 8.89 3.00 -19.99
C HIS A 126 8.25 1.68 -20.43
N PRO A 127 8.35 1.29 -21.73
CA PRO A 127 7.71 0.09 -22.26
C PRO A 127 8.45 -1.18 -21.84
N PHE A 128 8.31 -1.56 -20.58
CA PHE A 128 8.82 -2.83 -20.05
C PHE A 128 7.75 -3.91 -20.14
N ASN A 129 8.19 -5.18 -20.06
CA ASN A 129 7.26 -6.29 -19.86
C ASN A 129 6.64 -6.18 -18.46
N PRO A 130 5.31 -5.92 -18.35
CA PRO A 130 4.68 -5.71 -17.03
C PRO A 130 4.77 -6.92 -16.11
N GLY A 131 4.74 -8.13 -16.67
CA GLY A 131 4.82 -9.35 -15.88
C GLY A 131 6.19 -9.54 -15.23
N LEU A 132 7.26 -9.29 -15.98
CA LEU A 132 8.64 -9.37 -15.45
C LEU A 132 8.88 -8.27 -14.41
N LEU A 133 8.35 -7.08 -14.64
CA LEU A 133 8.48 -5.97 -13.72
C LEU A 133 7.77 -6.27 -12.39
N LEU A 134 6.56 -6.81 -12.45
CA LEU A 134 5.81 -7.23 -11.26
C LEU A 134 6.58 -8.31 -10.48
N GLN A 135 7.10 -9.33 -11.16
CA GLN A 135 7.88 -10.39 -10.51
C GLN A 135 9.12 -9.85 -9.81
N ALA A 136 9.84 -8.92 -10.44
CA ALA A 136 10.99 -8.27 -9.83
C ALA A 136 10.61 -7.49 -8.56
N TRP A 137 9.54 -6.73 -8.62
CA TRP A 137 9.05 -5.97 -7.45
C TRP A 137 8.55 -6.87 -6.33
N LEU A 138 7.84 -7.96 -6.64
CA LEU A 138 7.37 -8.92 -5.64
C LEU A 138 8.54 -9.62 -4.94
N SER A 139 9.53 -10.08 -5.70
CA SER A 139 10.74 -10.69 -5.14
C SER A 139 11.48 -9.72 -4.22
N ARG A 140 11.57 -8.47 -4.62
CA ARG A 140 12.23 -7.44 -3.83
C ARG A 140 11.47 -7.11 -2.54
N ALA A 141 10.15 -6.98 -2.65
CA ALA A 141 9.28 -6.77 -1.49
C ALA A 141 9.38 -7.93 -0.50
N GLN A 142 9.31 -9.16 -0.98
CA GLN A 142 9.44 -10.34 -0.15
C GLN A 142 10.76 -10.36 0.62
N ARG A 143 11.87 -10.08 -0.05
CA ARG A 143 13.19 -10.02 0.59
C ARG A 143 13.26 -8.91 1.64
N ALA A 144 12.75 -7.73 1.34
CA ALA A 144 12.76 -6.60 2.26
C ALA A 144 11.90 -6.87 3.51
N LEU A 145 10.75 -7.52 3.35
CA LEU A 145 9.85 -7.84 4.45
C LEU A 145 10.37 -8.99 5.34
N ASN A 146 11.15 -9.91 4.78
CA ASN A 146 11.70 -11.07 5.51
C ASN A 146 13.10 -10.84 6.09
N ALA A 147 13.77 -9.77 5.72
CA ALA A 147 15.12 -9.49 6.20
C ALA A 147 15.10 -9.21 7.71
N ALA A 148 15.84 -9.99 8.46
CA ALA A 148 15.99 -9.82 9.91
C ALA A 148 16.90 -8.62 10.22
#